data_f8c8da91421bbe70eb9e9e70c151e006
#
_entry.id   f8c8da91421bbe70eb9e9e70c151e006
#
_cell.length_a   1.000
_cell.length_b   1.000
_cell.length_c   1.000
_cell.angle_alpha   90.00
_cell.angle_beta   90.00
_cell.angle_gamma   90.00
#
_symmetry.space_group_name_H-M   'P 1'
#
loop_
_entity.id
_entity.type
_entity.pdbx_description
1 polymer ?
#
loop_
_entity_poly.entity_id
_entity_poly.type
_entity_poly.pdbx_seq_one_letter_code
_entity_poly.pdbx_strand_id
1 'polypeptide(L)'
;IKESAVSDEEFEDMKRFVRDYLAASVESEDDGGRMRWYPWHSAEYRFNHILNVVDLATEIAEREGADTDVVRVAALFHDIAKLEVDQDVHAEEGARIAREYLETRGEYPDSFVAEVAQAVEAHSYQGDLENVSLETQCLIEADILDKVGANGTALMLLRMGYEARTHMDSAEMVGRVLDRGEDAVDRIESDTAESIAHQRLKRVKWFREWLEGEVAEMQIDERDVDLH
;
A
#
# COMPACT_ATOMS: atom_id res chain seq x y z
N ILE A 1 10.22 21.32 -19.97
CA ILE A 1 9.94 19.90 -19.70
C ILE A 1 11.24 19.38 -19.13
N LYS A 2 11.21 18.98 -17.85
CA LYS A 2 12.34 18.30 -17.19
C LYS A 2 12.47 16.94 -17.90
N GLU A 3 13.65 16.60 -18.40
CA GLU A 3 13.91 15.29 -18.97
C GLU A 3 13.80 14.28 -17.83
N SER A 4 13.08 13.16 -18.03
CA SER A 4 12.93 12.12 -17.02
C SER A 4 14.31 11.56 -16.66
N ALA A 5 14.58 11.42 -15.35
CA ALA A 5 15.82 10.85 -14.84
C ALA A 5 15.87 9.32 -15.01
N VAL A 6 14.69 8.68 -15.19
CA VAL A 6 14.54 7.23 -15.31
C VAL A 6 13.70 6.92 -16.55
N SER A 7 14.25 6.21 -17.52
CA SER A 7 13.51 5.74 -18.69
C SER A 7 12.56 4.59 -18.33
N ASP A 8 11.58 4.32 -19.20
CA ASP A 8 10.64 3.22 -19.01
C ASP A 8 11.34 1.85 -18.99
N GLU A 9 12.41 1.69 -19.80
CA GLU A 9 13.20 0.44 -19.85
C GLU A 9 13.94 0.21 -18.52
N GLU A 10 14.58 1.24 -17.97
CA GLU A 10 15.24 1.18 -16.67
C GLU A 10 14.24 0.89 -15.54
N PHE A 11 13.06 1.49 -15.61
CA PHE A 11 12.02 1.24 -14.60
C PHE A 11 11.49 -0.20 -14.66
N GLU A 12 11.34 -0.78 -15.85
CA GLU A 12 11.00 -2.20 -16.00
C GLU A 12 12.12 -3.13 -15.50
N ASP A 13 13.39 -2.74 -15.63
CA ASP A 13 14.52 -3.45 -15.04
C ASP A 13 14.46 -3.41 -13.50
N MET A 14 14.14 -2.26 -12.91
CA MET A 14 13.92 -2.10 -11.47
C MET A 14 12.77 -2.98 -10.97
N LYS A 15 11.65 -3.02 -11.70
CA LYS A 15 10.51 -3.90 -11.35
C LYS A 15 10.92 -5.37 -11.34
N ARG A 16 11.71 -5.82 -12.32
CA ARG A 16 12.22 -7.19 -12.34
C ARG A 16 13.11 -7.47 -11.12
N PHE A 17 14.00 -6.55 -10.81
CA PHE A 17 14.86 -6.68 -9.64
C PHE A 17 14.06 -6.81 -8.33
N VAL A 18 13.09 -5.91 -8.10
CA VAL A 18 12.25 -5.93 -6.88
C VAL A 18 11.45 -7.23 -6.78
N ARG A 19 10.83 -7.67 -7.89
CA ARG A 19 10.08 -8.93 -7.93
C ARG A 19 10.97 -10.12 -7.58
N ASP A 20 12.16 -10.21 -8.19
CA ASP A 20 13.07 -11.33 -8.02
C ASP A 20 13.68 -11.32 -6.61
N TYR A 21 13.93 -10.13 -6.03
CA TYR A 21 14.37 -9.97 -4.64
C TYR A 21 13.31 -10.50 -3.65
N LEU A 22 12.05 -10.09 -3.81
CA LEU A 22 10.95 -10.58 -2.96
C LEU A 22 10.77 -12.10 -3.05
N ALA A 23 10.90 -12.67 -4.25
CA ALA A 23 10.81 -14.12 -4.44
C ALA A 23 11.96 -14.84 -3.72
N ALA A 24 13.19 -14.34 -3.83
CA ALA A 24 14.35 -14.90 -3.16
C ALA A 24 14.26 -14.80 -1.62
N SER A 25 13.70 -13.69 -1.10
CA SER A 25 13.50 -13.49 0.35
C SER A 25 12.57 -14.55 0.96
N VAL A 26 11.52 -14.96 0.24
CA VAL A 26 10.59 -16.02 0.70
C VAL A 26 11.25 -17.40 0.65
N GLU A 27 12.09 -17.66 -0.36
CA GLU A 27 12.78 -18.94 -0.51
C GLU A 27 13.89 -19.16 0.54
N SER A 28 14.49 -18.08 1.06
CA SER A 28 15.59 -18.14 2.01
C SER A 28 15.14 -18.44 3.45
N GLU A 29 13.88 -18.31 3.78
CA GLU A 29 13.32 -18.64 5.10
C GLU A 29 13.15 -20.16 5.26
N ASP A 30 14.17 -20.81 5.77
CA ASP A 30 14.24 -22.28 5.96
C ASP A 30 13.21 -22.81 6.98
N ASP A 31 12.65 -21.97 7.83
CA ASP A 31 11.82 -22.37 8.98
C ASP A 31 10.38 -21.84 8.97
N GLY A 32 9.93 -21.29 7.86
CA GLY A 32 8.57 -20.76 7.78
C GLY A 32 8.28 -19.80 8.90
N GLY A 33 9.01 -18.72 8.97
CA GLY A 33 8.75 -17.63 9.88
C GLY A 33 7.24 -17.32 9.94
N ARG A 34 6.75 -16.79 11.03
CA ARG A 34 5.32 -16.54 11.35
C ARG A 34 4.47 -16.00 10.20
N MET A 35 5.10 -15.55 9.14
CA MET A 35 4.50 -14.85 8.02
C MET A 35 4.23 -15.73 6.79
N ARG A 36 4.88 -16.89 6.68
CA ARG A 36 4.81 -17.77 5.50
C ARG A 36 3.41 -18.26 5.15
N TRP A 37 2.55 -18.34 6.14
CA TRP A 37 1.19 -18.86 5.99
C TRP A 37 0.14 -17.78 5.66
N TYR A 38 0.51 -16.53 5.74
CA TYR A 38 -0.42 -15.44 5.46
C TYR A 38 -0.37 -15.08 3.97
N PRO A 39 -1.50 -15.11 3.24
CA PRO A 39 -1.52 -14.76 1.81
C PRO A 39 -0.89 -13.40 1.49
N TRP A 40 -0.98 -12.44 2.40
CA TRP A 40 -0.39 -11.11 2.27
C TRP A 40 1.13 -11.04 2.53
N HIS A 41 1.75 -12.16 2.85
CA HIS A 41 3.20 -12.31 2.96
C HIS A 41 3.83 -13.15 1.83
N SER A 42 3.05 -13.45 0.80
CA SER A 42 3.62 -13.99 -0.43
C SER A 42 4.37 -12.91 -1.20
N ALA A 43 5.42 -13.30 -1.91
CA ALA A 43 6.15 -12.39 -2.80
C ALA A 43 5.23 -11.76 -3.84
N GLU A 44 4.31 -12.55 -4.42
CA GLU A 44 3.34 -12.08 -5.40
C GLU A 44 2.39 -11.03 -4.83
N TYR A 45 1.81 -11.29 -3.65
CA TYR A 45 0.95 -10.30 -3.00
C TYR A 45 1.72 -8.99 -2.72
N ARG A 46 2.94 -9.10 -2.16
CA ARG A 46 3.76 -7.93 -1.84
C ARG A 46 4.12 -7.14 -3.09
N PHE A 47 4.49 -7.82 -4.16
CA PHE A 47 4.80 -7.16 -5.43
C PHE A 47 3.59 -6.45 -6.03
N ASN A 48 2.40 -7.08 -6.00
CA ASN A 48 1.17 -6.43 -6.47
C ASN A 48 0.80 -5.19 -5.63
N HIS A 49 0.97 -5.26 -4.29
CA HIS A 49 0.83 -4.08 -3.42
C HIS A 49 1.78 -2.96 -3.83
N ILE A 50 3.06 -3.27 -4.03
CA ILE A 50 4.06 -2.30 -4.49
C ILE A 50 3.64 -1.65 -5.80
N LEU A 51 3.19 -2.41 -6.78
CA LEU A 51 2.74 -1.86 -8.07
C LEU A 51 1.53 -0.95 -7.93
N ASN A 52 0.56 -1.30 -7.09
CA ASN A 52 -0.58 -0.44 -6.79
C ASN A 52 -0.14 0.90 -6.14
N VAL A 53 0.82 0.82 -5.22
CA VAL A 53 1.40 2.02 -4.58
C VAL A 53 2.16 2.87 -5.60
N VAL A 54 2.92 2.26 -6.52
CA VAL A 54 3.59 2.97 -7.62
C VAL A 54 2.58 3.76 -8.45
N ASP A 55 1.49 3.13 -8.87
CA ASP A 55 0.47 3.79 -9.70
C ASP A 55 -0.19 4.95 -8.96
N LEU A 56 -0.59 4.75 -7.71
CA LEU A 56 -1.19 5.79 -6.87
C LEU A 56 -0.22 6.94 -6.58
N ALA A 57 1.01 6.63 -6.17
CA ALA A 57 2.01 7.63 -5.84
C ALA A 57 2.40 8.47 -7.06
N THR A 58 2.50 7.85 -8.23
CA THR A 58 2.77 8.54 -9.49
C THR A 58 1.63 9.51 -9.83
N GLU A 59 0.36 9.09 -9.72
CA GLU A 59 -0.79 9.96 -9.97
C GLU A 59 -0.84 11.14 -9.00
N ILE A 60 -0.57 10.90 -7.71
CA ILE A 60 -0.52 11.97 -6.71
C ILE A 60 0.62 12.94 -7.03
N ALA A 61 1.84 12.43 -7.28
CA ALA A 61 3.00 13.24 -7.59
C ALA A 61 2.81 14.14 -8.82
N GLU A 62 2.22 13.62 -9.89
CA GLU A 62 1.91 14.38 -11.10
C GLU A 62 0.96 15.56 -10.84
N ARG A 63 -0.02 15.36 -9.98
CA ARG A 63 -1.03 16.38 -9.67
C ARG A 63 -0.57 17.38 -8.64
N GLU A 64 0.20 16.95 -7.65
CA GLU A 64 0.73 17.80 -6.58
C GLU A 64 2.05 18.50 -6.98
N GLY A 65 2.67 18.11 -8.10
CA GLY A 65 3.88 18.75 -8.63
C GLY A 65 5.17 18.27 -7.98
N ALA A 66 5.18 17.08 -7.39
CA ALA A 66 6.38 16.40 -6.88
C ALA A 66 7.27 15.87 -8.02
N ASP A 67 8.51 15.49 -7.70
CA ASP A 67 9.37 14.79 -8.65
C ASP A 67 8.88 13.37 -8.89
N THR A 68 8.17 13.16 -9.99
CA THR A 68 7.53 11.89 -10.33
C THR A 68 8.52 10.74 -10.44
N ASP A 69 9.77 10.99 -10.90
CA ASP A 69 10.78 9.93 -10.98
C ASP A 69 11.26 9.49 -9.61
N VAL A 70 11.47 10.42 -8.68
CA VAL A 70 11.81 10.11 -7.29
C VAL A 70 10.68 9.31 -6.66
N VAL A 71 9.43 9.78 -6.79
CA VAL A 71 8.27 9.15 -6.16
C VAL A 71 8.04 7.74 -6.68
N ARG A 72 8.04 7.51 -8.01
CA ARG A 72 7.77 6.19 -8.57
C ARG A 72 8.86 5.16 -8.23
N VAL A 73 10.13 5.60 -8.19
CA VAL A 73 11.23 4.72 -7.81
C VAL A 73 11.19 4.43 -6.31
N ALA A 74 10.96 5.43 -5.46
CA ALA A 74 10.80 5.22 -4.03
C ALA A 74 9.61 4.29 -3.73
N ALA A 75 8.47 4.48 -4.40
CA ALA A 75 7.31 3.60 -4.28
C ALA A 75 7.61 2.16 -4.68
N LEU A 76 8.45 1.95 -5.71
CA LEU A 76 8.85 0.61 -6.12
C LEU A 76 9.70 -0.11 -5.09
N PHE A 77 10.54 0.61 -4.35
CA PHE A 77 11.47 0.03 -3.37
C PHE A 77 10.95 0.05 -1.92
N HIS A 78 9.84 0.74 -1.61
CA HIS A 78 9.43 1.01 -0.22
C HIS A 78 9.30 -0.24 0.67
N ASP A 79 8.77 -1.31 0.13
CA ASP A 79 8.50 -2.56 0.86
C ASP A 79 9.37 -3.75 0.39
N ILE A 80 10.49 -3.48 -0.33
CA ILE A 80 11.34 -4.55 -0.89
C ILE A 80 11.92 -5.48 0.18
N ALA A 81 12.23 -4.97 1.37
CA ALA A 81 12.78 -5.74 2.48
C ALA A 81 11.71 -6.36 3.39
N LYS A 82 10.42 -6.14 3.11
CA LYS A 82 9.30 -6.49 4.01
C LYS A 82 9.16 -7.96 4.34
N LEU A 83 9.64 -8.85 3.48
CA LEU A 83 9.58 -10.30 3.65
C LEU A 83 10.86 -10.88 4.28
N GLU A 84 11.90 -10.08 4.42
CA GLU A 84 13.22 -10.51 4.88
C GLU A 84 13.51 -10.10 6.32
N VAL A 85 13.08 -8.89 6.71
CA VAL A 85 13.42 -8.30 8.01
C VAL A 85 12.18 -7.96 8.83
N ASP A 86 12.39 -7.67 10.11
CA ASP A 86 11.33 -7.25 11.01
C ASP A 86 10.68 -5.92 10.58
N GLN A 87 9.40 -5.77 10.94
CA GLN A 87 8.57 -4.61 10.60
C GLN A 87 9.23 -3.26 10.94
N ASP A 88 9.97 -3.20 12.05
CA ASP A 88 10.53 -1.95 12.57
C ASP A 88 11.75 -1.45 11.77
N VAL A 89 12.40 -2.34 11.01
CA VAL A 89 13.63 -2.03 10.27
C VAL A 89 13.48 -2.13 8.75
N HIS A 90 12.31 -2.56 8.24
CA HIS A 90 12.12 -2.81 6.81
C HIS A 90 12.32 -1.55 5.95
N ALA A 91 11.94 -0.37 6.46
CA ALA A 91 12.07 0.88 5.75
C ALA A 91 13.55 1.30 5.60
N GLU A 92 14.34 1.19 6.67
CA GLU A 92 15.78 1.44 6.66
C GLU A 92 16.50 0.47 5.72
N GLU A 93 16.19 -0.82 5.82
CA GLU A 93 16.79 -1.84 4.95
C GLU A 93 16.37 -1.67 3.48
N GLY A 94 15.11 -1.34 3.22
CA GLY A 94 14.63 -1.00 1.88
C GLY A 94 15.36 0.20 1.28
N ALA A 95 15.61 1.24 2.07
CA ALA A 95 16.38 2.41 1.65
C ALA A 95 17.83 2.06 1.32
N ARG A 96 18.47 1.17 2.11
CA ARG A 96 19.81 0.67 1.84
C ARG A 96 19.87 -0.09 0.51
N ILE A 97 18.91 -0.98 0.28
CA ILE A 97 18.83 -1.77 -0.96
C ILE A 97 18.61 -0.85 -2.17
N ALA A 98 17.71 0.12 -2.07
CA ALA A 98 17.44 1.08 -3.14
C ALA A 98 18.70 1.89 -3.49
N ARG A 99 19.42 2.38 -2.48
CA ARG A 99 20.68 3.12 -2.66
C ARG A 99 21.72 2.27 -3.36
N GLU A 100 21.99 1.06 -2.88
CA GLU A 100 22.96 0.15 -3.49
C GLU A 100 22.65 -0.19 -4.93
N TYR A 101 21.36 -0.43 -5.23
CA TYR A 101 20.92 -0.69 -6.59
C TYR A 101 21.21 0.48 -7.52
N LEU A 102 20.81 1.69 -7.13
CA LEU A 102 20.98 2.89 -7.95
C LEU A 102 22.45 3.30 -8.10
N GLU A 103 23.25 3.24 -7.03
CA GLU A 103 24.68 3.54 -7.08
C GLU A 103 25.46 2.55 -7.96
N THR A 104 25.11 1.27 -7.94
CA THR A 104 25.77 0.24 -8.76
C THR A 104 25.54 0.47 -10.24
N ARG A 105 24.44 1.08 -10.65
CA ARG A 105 24.17 1.47 -12.04
C ARG A 105 25.05 2.63 -12.48
N GLY A 106 25.37 3.57 -11.57
CA GLY A 106 26.26 4.71 -11.83
C GLY A 106 25.71 5.75 -12.81
N GLU A 107 24.43 5.68 -13.14
CA GLU A 107 23.76 6.51 -14.16
C GLU A 107 22.95 7.65 -13.54
N TYR A 108 22.71 7.59 -12.21
CA TYR A 108 21.85 8.53 -11.50
C TYR A 108 22.67 9.56 -10.71
N PRO A 109 22.23 10.85 -10.66
CA PRO A 109 22.85 11.85 -9.80
C PRO A 109 22.77 11.47 -8.32
N ASP A 110 23.80 11.80 -7.53
CA ASP A 110 23.83 11.55 -6.08
C ASP A 110 22.61 12.12 -5.34
N SER A 111 22.11 13.30 -5.79
CA SER A 111 20.90 13.90 -5.23
C SER A 111 19.65 13.04 -5.44
N PHE A 112 19.49 12.49 -6.63
CA PHE A 112 18.37 11.60 -6.96
C PHE A 112 18.40 10.33 -6.08
N VAL A 113 19.58 9.70 -5.97
CA VAL A 113 19.76 8.51 -5.12
C VAL A 113 19.44 8.81 -3.66
N ALA A 114 19.88 9.99 -3.17
CA ALA A 114 19.62 10.41 -1.81
C ALA A 114 18.13 10.67 -1.55
N GLU A 115 17.43 11.34 -2.45
CA GLU A 115 16.01 11.65 -2.34
C GLU A 115 15.15 10.37 -2.37
N VAL A 116 15.44 9.44 -3.28
CA VAL A 116 14.77 8.13 -3.33
C VAL A 116 14.98 7.36 -2.03
N ALA A 117 16.23 7.23 -1.56
CA ALA A 117 16.52 6.50 -0.32
C ALA A 117 15.86 7.15 0.89
N GLN A 118 15.83 8.48 0.97
CA GLN A 118 15.16 9.20 2.05
C GLN A 118 13.65 8.96 2.04
N ALA A 119 13.01 8.97 0.88
CA ALA A 119 11.59 8.69 0.76
C ALA A 119 11.26 7.25 1.17
N VAL A 120 12.08 6.26 0.76
CA VAL A 120 11.93 4.87 1.18
C VAL A 120 12.09 4.72 2.68
N GLU A 121 13.13 5.32 3.30
CA GLU A 121 13.36 5.25 4.74
C GLU A 121 12.21 5.87 5.55
N ALA A 122 11.66 6.99 5.06
CA ALA A 122 10.62 7.72 5.76
C ALA A 122 9.20 7.23 5.48
N HIS A 123 8.96 6.28 4.55
CA HIS A 123 7.60 5.87 4.17
C HIS A 123 6.78 5.29 5.33
N SER A 124 7.41 4.73 6.35
CA SER A 124 6.74 4.21 7.55
C SER A 124 6.58 5.26 8.68
N TYR A 125 6.92 6.53 8.43
CA TYR A 125 6.78 7.62 9.39
C TYR A 125 5.32 7.80 9.81
N GLN A 126 5.09 7.94 11.13
CA GLN A 126 3.76 8.03 11.73
C GLN A 126 3.41 9.44 12.24
N GLY A 127 4.29 10.42 12.05
CA GLY A 127 4.05 11.79 12.46
C GLY A 127 3.32 12.61 11.40
N ASP A 128 3.36 13.91 11.60
CA ASP A 128 2.74 14.92 10.74
C ASP A 128 3.49 15.00 9.39
N LEU A 129 2.75 14.86 8.29
CA LEU A 129 3.32 14.80 6.94
C LEU A 129 3.85 16.16 6.45
N GLU A 130 3.43 17.27 7.06
CA GLU A 130 4.03 18.59 6.79
C GLU A 130 5.55 18.63 7.06
N ASN A 131 6.08 17.68 7.84
CA ASN A 131 7.49 17.62 8.21
C ASN A 131 8.36 16.74 7.28
N VAL A 132 7.79 16.16 6.22
CA VAL A 132 8.51 15.35 5.23
C VAL A 132 8.55 16.06 3.88
N SER A 133 9.39 15.58 2.94
CA SER A 133 9.37 16.10 1.57
C SER A 133 8.06 15.75 0.86
N LEU A 134 7.69 16.54 -0.15
CA LEU A 134 6.49 16.28 -0.95
C LEU A 134 6.53 14.90 -1.60
N GLU A 135 7.70 14.43 -2.04
CA GLU A 135 7.91 13.11 -2.60
C GLU A 135 7.62 12.01 -1.58
N THR A 136 8.10 12.18 -0.35
CA THR A 136 7.83 11.27 0.76
C THR A 136 6.35 11.26 1.14
N GLN A 137 5.72 12.44 1.18
CA GLN A 137 4.28 12.57 1.45
C GLN A 137 3.46 11.80 0.40
N CYS A 138 3.73 12.01 -0.90
CA CYS A 138 3.04 11.29 -1.98
C CYS A 138 3.15 9.77 -1.82
N LEU A 139 4.31 9.26 -1.42
CA LEU A 139 4.52 7.84 -1.18
C LEU A 139 3.72 7.33 0.02
N ILE A 140 3.76 8.03 1.16
CA ILE A 140 3.03 7.65 2.38
C ILE A 140 1.53 7.63 2.11
N GLU A 141 0.99 8.66 1.47
CA GLU A 141 -0.42 8.77 1.14
C GLU A 141 -0.88 7.66 0.18
N ALA A 142 -0.05 7.31 -0.80
CA ALA A 142 -0.32 6.20 -1.72
C ALA A 142 -0.37 4.85 -0.99
N ASP A 143 0.56 4.60 -0.06
CA ASP A 143 0.57 3.38 0.74
C ASP A 143 -0.65 3.29 1.68
N ILE A 144 -1.09 4.41 2.25
CA ILE A 144 -2.34 4.50 3.00
C ILE A 144 -3.52 4.16 2.09
N LEU A 145 -3.59 4.77 0.91
CA LEU A 145 -4.70 4.59 -0.03
C LEU A 145 -4.83 3.15 -0.53
N ASP A 146 -3.74 2.41 -0.74
CA ASP A 146 -3.85 0.99 -1.17
C ASP A 146 -4.55 0.13 -0.10
N LYS A 147 -4.48 0.53 1.16
CA LYS A 147 -5.12 -0.15 2.30
C LYS A 147 -6.55 0.34 2.59
N VAL A 148 -7.04 1.33 1.83
CA VAL A 148 -8.37 1.92 1.97
C VAL A 148 -9.24 1.53 0.77
N GLY A 149 -10.52 1.29 0.99
CA GLY A 149 -11.49 0.95 -0.06
C GLY A 149 -11.65 -0.55 -0.28
N ALA A 150 -12.05 -0.96 -1.47
CA ALA A 150 -12.42 -2.34 -1.75
C ALA A 150 -11.26 -3.33 -1.56
N ASN A 151 -10.05 -2.97 -2.03
CA ASN A 151 -8.86 -3.82 -1.87
C ASN A 151 -8.48 -3.99 -0.39
N GLY A 152 -8.38 -2.90 0.35
CA GLY A 152 -8.11 -2.93 1.78
C GLY A 152 -9.18 -3.69 2.57
N THR A 153 -10.46 -3.54 2.21
CA THR A 153 -11.58 -4.28 2.81
C THR A 153 -11.42 -5.79 2.59
N ALA A 154 -11.20 -6.21 1.34
CA ALA A 154 -11.02 -7.62 1.00
C ALA A 154 -9.85 -8.24 1.78
N LEU A 155 -8.71 -7.56 1.80
CA LEU A 155 -7.53 -8.01 2.53
C LEU A 155 -7.80 -8.12 4.04
N MET A 156 -8.45 -7.12 4.63
CA MET A 156 -8.74 -7.12 6.06
C MET A 156 -9.72 -8.24 6.44
N LEU A 157 -10.74 -8.50 5.62
CA LEU A 157 -11.66 -9.62 5.84
C LEU A 157 -10.95 -10.98 5.76
N LEU A 158 -10.06 -11.16 4.77
CA LEU A 158 -9.22 -12.35 4.68
C LEU A 158 -8.33 -12.51 5.91
N ARG A 159 -7.69 -11.44 6.35
CA ARG A 159 -6.83 -11.44 7.53
C ARG A 159 -7.61 -11.78 8.78
N MET A 160 -8.75 -11.13 9.03
CA MET A 160 -9.59 -11.40 10.20
C MET A 160 -10.08 -12.85 10.21
N GLY A 161 -10.53 -13.38 9.08
CA GLY A 161 -10.95 -14.77 8.95
C GLY A 161 -9.81 -15.77 9.21
N TYR A 162 -8.60 -15.46 8.73
CA TYR A 162 -7.43 -16.31 8.94
C TYR A 162 -6.95 -16.32 10.40
N GLU A 163 -6.90 -15.16 11.04
CA GLU A 163 -6.46 -15.03 12.43
C GLU A 163 -7.46 -15.64 13.43
N ALA A 164 -8.62 -16.11 12.96
CA ALA A 164 -9.68 -16.72 13.77
C ALA A 164 -10.05 -15.90 15.03
N ARG A 165 -9.84 -14.59 14.98
CA ARG A 165 -10.08 -13.68 16.11
C ARG A 165 -11.52 -13.25 16.23
N THR A 166 -12.40 -13.76 15.35
CA THR A 166 -13.70 -13.16 15.22
C THR A 166 -14.81 -14.10 15.61
N HIS A 167 -15.55 -13.68 16.61
CA HIS A 167 -16.96 -14.04 16.80
C HIS A 167 -17.87 -12.94 16.24
N MET A 168 -17.32 -12.03 15.42
CA MET A 168 -18.04 -10.93 14.80
C MET A 168 -18.80 -11.41 13.57
N ASP A 169 -19.97 -10.84 13.36
CA ASP A 169 -20.64 -10.99 12.06
C ASP A 169 -19.96 -10.16 10.96
N SER A 170 -20.35 -10.38 9.72
CA SER A 170 -19.74 -9.73 8.56
C SER A 170 -19.95 -8.22 8.54
N ALA A 171 -21.09 -7.71 9.02
CA ALA A 171 -21.35 -6.27 9.09
C ALA A 171 -20.44 -5.58 10.11
N GLU A 172 -20.24 -6.21 11.29
CA GLU A 172 -19.29 -5.72 12.30
C GLU A 172 -17.85 -5.72 11.78
N MET A 173 -17.46 -6.76 11.03
CA MET A 173 -16.13 -6.83 10.41
C MET A 173 -15.92 -5.70 9.40
N VAL A 174 -16.88 -5.43 8.53
CA VAL A 174 -16.82 -4.33 7.55
C VAL A 174 -16.83 -2.98 8.26
N GLY A 175 -17.62 -2.82 9.34
CA GLY A 175 -17.59 -1.63 10.18
C GLY A 175 -16.20 -1.31 10.70
N ARG A 176 -15.49 -2.29 11.26
CA ARG A 176 -14.10 -2.10 11.74
C ARG A 176 -13.11 -1.77 10.63
N VAL A 177 -13.31 -2.30 9.42
CA VAL A 177 -12.48 -1.93 8.26
C VAL A 177 -12.72 -0.48 7.87
N LEU A 178 -13.98 -0.04 7.90
CA LEU A 178 -14.34 1.34 7.61
C LEU A 178 -13.74 2.31 8.62
N ASP A 179 -13.89 2.02 9.93
CA ASP A 179 -13.33 2.85 11.01
C ASP A 179 -11.80 3.01 10.84
N ARG A 180 -11.09 1.92 10.57
CA ARG A 180 -9.64 1.97 10.29
C ARG A 180 -9.30 2.76 9.03
N GLY A 181 -10.15 2.69 8.01
CA GLY A 181 -9.98 3.46 6.78
C GLY A 181 -10.18 4.96 7.04
N GLU A 182 -11.15 5.34 7.86
CA GLU A 182 -11.38 6.72 8.27
C GLU A 182 -10.19 7.26 9.09
N ASP A 183 -9.71 6.53 10.09
CA ASP A 183 -8.53 6.88 10.89
C ASP A 183 -7.26 7.05 10.02
N ALA A 184 -7.10 6.19 9.00
CA ALA A 184 -5.95 6.27 8.11
C ALA A 184 -6.02 7.50 7.19
N VAL A 185 -7.22 7.84 6.73
CA VAL A 185 -7.48 8.99 5.85
C VAL A 185 -7.29 10.32 6.57
N ASP A 186 -7.51 10.38 7.87
CA ASP A 186 -7.24 11.58 8.69
C ASP A 186 -5.75 12.03 8.63
N ARG A 187 -4.85 11.18 8.14
CA ARG A 187 -3.44 11.48 7.94
C ARG A 187 -3.10 12.00 6.55
N ILE A 188 -4.06 12.00 5.64
CA ILE A 188 -3.87 12.48 4.27
C ILE A 188 -4.00 14.00 4.24
N GLU A 189 -3.06 14.66 3.59
CA GLU A 189 -2.97 16.12 3.54
C GLU A 189 -3.10 16.68 2.11
N SER A 190 -2.73 15.90 1.07
CA SER A 190 -2.85 16.36 -0.31
C SER A 190 -4.28 16.29 -0.83
N ASP A 191 -4.70 17.32 -1.59
CA ASP A 191 -6.04 17.39 -2.18
C ASP A 191 -6.32 16.19 -3.10
N THR A 192 -5.31 15.72 -3.81
CA THR A 192 -5.43 14.58 -4.72
C THR A 192 -5.71 13.28 -3.96
N ALA A 193 -4.90 12.98 -2.93
CA ALA A 193 -5.07 11.77 -2.14
C ALA A 193 -6.37 11.81 -1.33
N GLU A 194 -6.75 12.97 -0.76
CA GLU A 194 -8.02 13.15 -0.07
C GLU A 194 -9.23 12.84 -0.97
N SER A 195 -9.22 13.33 -2.21
CA SER A 195 -10.26 13.05 -3.19
C SER A 195 -10.40 11.56 -3.49
N ILE A 196 -9.27 10.85 -3.66
CA ILE A 196 -9.26 9.40 -3.88
C ILE A 196 -9.78 8.67 -2.63
N ALA A 197 -9.33 9.06 -1.45
CA ALA A 197 -9.74 8.47 -0.17
C ALA A 197 -11.25 8.56 0.04
N HIS A 198 -11.85 9.74 -0.15
CA HIS A 198 -13.28 9.94 -0.03
C HIS A 198 -14.09 9.03 -0.97
N GLN A 199 -13.63 8.87 -2.23
CA GLN A 199 -14.30 7.97 -3.17
C GLN A 199 -14.20 6.49 -2.74
N ARG A 200 -13.04 6.09 -2.21
CA ARG A 200 -12.81 4.72 -1.73
C ARG A 200 -13.63 4.41 -0.49
N LEU A 201 -13.65 5.30 0.49
CA LEU A 201 -14.47 5.16 1.71
C LEU A 201 -15.96 5.11 1.40
N LYS A 202 -16.44 5.95 0.47
CA LYS A 202 -17.84 5.93 0.04
C LYS A 202 -18.28 4.56 -0.48
N ARG A 203 -17.40 3.88 -1.23
CA ARG A 203 -17.68 2.51 -1.73
C ARG A 203 -17.75 1.49 -0.60
N VAL A 204 -16.91 1.62 0.42
CA VAL A 204 -16.94 0.74 1.61
C VAL A 204 -18.22 0.98 2.41
N LYS A 205 -18.63 2.24 2.58
CA LYS A 205 -19.92 2.58 3.22
C LYS A 205 -21.09 1.95 2.50
N TRP A 206 -21.15 2.04 1.17
CA TRP A 206 -22.20 1.38 0.39
C TRP A 206 -22.19 -0.14 0.55
N PHE A 207 -21.02 -0.76 0.53
CA PHE A 207 -20.91 -2.21 0.75
C PHE A 207 -21.43 -2.61 2.13
N ARG A 208 -21.13 -1.83 3.17
CA ARG A 208 -21.67 -2.03 4.51
C ARG A 208 -23.19 -1.93 4.54
N GLU A 209 -23.76 -0.88 3.92
CA GLU A 209 -25.21 -0.68 3.86
C GLU A 209 -25.92 -1.85 3.17
N TRP A 210 -25.36 -2.36 2.07
CA TRP A 210 -25.89 -3.54 1.39
C TRP A 210 -25.81 -4.79 2.26
N LEU A 211 -24.68 -5.02 2.91
CA LEU A 211 -24.50 -6.16 3.79
C LEU A 211 -25.47 -6.13 4.98
N GLU A 212 -25.64 -4.97 5.62
CA GLU A 212 -26.60 -4.78 6.70
C GLU A 212 -28.05 -5.01 6.21
N GLY A 213 -28.38 -4.57 5.01
CA GLY A 213 -29.66 -4.81 4.35
C GLY A 213 -29.93 -6.30 4.11
N GLU A 214 -28.96 -7.03 3.55
CA GLU A 214 -29.08 -8.47 3.31
C GLU A 214 -29.23 -9.26 4.63
N VAL A 215 -28.50 -8.90 5.67
CA VAL A 215 -28.63 -9.52 7.01
C VAL A 215 -30.00 -9.23 7.61
N ALA A 216 -30.55 -8.01 7.41
CA ALA A 216 -31.89 -7.66 7.87
C ALA A 216 -32.97 -8.44 7.11
N GLU A 217 -32.82 -8.62 5.79
CA GLU A 217 -33.72 -9.41 4.94
C GLU A 217 -33.80 -10.87 5.39
N MET A 218 -32.70 -11.46 5.84
CA MET A 218 -32.67 -12.82 6.38
C MET A 218 -33.47 -12.97 7.69
N GLN A 219 -33.81 -11.87 8.35
CA GLN A 219 -34.62 -11.84 9.58
C GLN A 219 -36.09 -11.53 9.28
N ILE A 220 -36.44 -11.17 8.06
CA ILE A 220 -37.82 -10.91 7.64
C ILE A 220 -38.53 -12.25 7.44
N ASP A 221 -39.68 -12.43 8.07
CA ASP A 221 -40.56 -13.58 7.88
C ASP A 221 -40.95 -13.68 6.39
N GLU A 222 -40.85 -14.89 5.79
CA GLU A 222 -41.11 -15.17 4.37
C GLU A 222 -42.42 -14.59 3.81
N ARG A 223 -43.28 -14.03 4.67
CA ARG A 223 -44.56 -13.41 4.32
C ARG A 223 -44.46 -12.00 3.79
N ASP A 224 -43.30 -11.33 3.94
CA ASP A 224 -43.12 -9.92 3.61
C ASP A 224 -42.24 -9.68 2.35
N VAL A 225 -41.88 -10.74 1.65
CA VAL A 225 -41.06 -10.63 0.41
C VAL A 225 -42.03 -10.52 -0.79
N ASP A 226 -42.47 -9.31 -1.09
CA ASP A 226 -43.05 -9.02 -2.40
C ASP A 226 -41.90 -8.79 -3.40
N LEU A 227 -41.53 -9.86 -4.12
CA LEU A 227 -40.61 -9.81 -5.22
C LEU A 227 -41.29 -9.20 -6.46
N HIS A 228 -41.22 -7.91 -6.60
CA HIS A 228 -41.59 -7.18 -7.83
C HIS A 228 -40.37 -6.65 -8.57
#